data_15bd944540fdd5787320c6c14666922f
#
_entry.id   15bd944540fdd5787320c6c14666922f
#
_cell.length_a   1.000
_cell.length_b   1.000
_cell.length_c   1.000
_cell.angle_alpha   90.00
_cell.angle_beta   90.00
_cell.angle_gamma   90.00
#
_symmetry.space_group_name_H-M   'P 1'
#
loop_
_entity.id
_entity.type
_entity.pdbx_description
1 polymer ?
#
loop_
_entity_poly.entity_id
_entity_poly.type
_entity_poly.pdbx_seq_one_letter_code
_entity_poly.pdbx_strand_id
1 'polypeptide(L)'
;MHKSVLSLVCCLFFFLSCQEEIETMPNGSLNIVLTDEAAVTRTLPEALSDELRQQFTIELLRDREGTIVPEYKGALKDFGDQRVFKVGSYQLKAYLGENPSLALDAPYYYGEVQDIAIEKGKATTVTVGCKVANALATLKL
;
A
#
# COMPACT_ATOMS: atom_id res chain seq x y z
N MET A 1 62.05 -7.74 -12.58
CA MET A 1 60.95 -7.73 -13.58
C MET A 1 59.74 -8.55 -13.17
N HIS A 2 59.89 -9.54 -12.32
CA HIS A 2 58.75 -10.35 -11.86
C HIS A 2 57.88 -9.64 -10.82
N LYS A 3 58.36 -8.58 -10.20
CA LYS A 3 57.65 -7.84 -9.13
C LYS A 3 56.51 -6.97 -9.66
N SER A 4 56.58 -6.52 -10.92
CA SER A 4 55.54 -5.67 -11.54
C SER A 4 54.30 -6.46 -11.96
N VAL A 5 54.51 -7.70 -12.37
CA VAL A 5 53.38 -8.59 -12.77
C VAL A 5 52.58 -9.05 -11.55
N LEU A 6 53.27 -9.28 -10.44
CA LEU A 6 52.61 -9.67 -9.17
C LEU A 6 51.77 -8.54 -8.59
N SER A 7 52.25 -7.30 -8.72
CA SER A 7 51.51 -6.11 -8.28
C SER A 7 50.25 -5.88 -9.12
N LEU A 8 50.30 -6.16 -10.42
CA LEU A 8 49.15 -6.02 -11.32
C LEU A 8 48.07 -7.04 -11.04
N VAL A 9 48.44 -8.25 -10.68
CA VAL A 9 47.52 -9.35 -10.35
C VAL A 9 46.81 -9.06 -9.02
N CYS A 10 47.51 -8.50 -8.06
CA CYS A 10 46.87 -8.09 -6.77
C CYS A 10 45.85 -6.97 -6.93
N CYS A 11 46.09 -6.02 -7.85
CA CYS A 11 45.11 -4.96 -8.13
C CYS A 11 43.82 -5.48 -8.78
N LEU A 12 43.91 -6.51 -9.58
CA LEU A 12 42.76 -7.14 -10.22
C LEU A 12 41.82 -7.86 -9.18
N PHE A 13 42.39 -8.42 -8.15
CA PHE A 13 41.60 -9.04 -7.10
C PHE A 13 40.86 -8.03 -6.21
N PHE A 14 41.36 -6.83 -6.09
CA PHE A 14 40.70 -5.79 -5.32
C PHE A 14 39.41 -5.28 -5.94
N PHE A 15 39.30 -5.30 -7.26
CA PHE A 15 38.06 -4.89 -7.94
C PHE A 15 36.92 -5.90 -7.80
N LEU A 16 37.22 -7.16 -7.56
CA LEU A 16 36.22 -8.19 -7.38
C LEU A 16 35.60 -8.17 -5.98
N SER A 17 36.31 -7.66 -4.97
CA SER A 17 35.77 -7.58 -3.60
C SER A 17 34.89 -6.35 -3.37
N CYS A 18 34.90 -5.35 -4.26
CA CYS A 18 34.02 -4.20 -4.20
C CYS A 18 32.63 -4.47 -4.82
N GLN A 19 32.41 -5.63 -5.39
CA GLN A 19 31.10 -6.10 -5.84
C GLN A 19 30.44 -7.00 -4.80
N GLU A 20 30.68 -6.79 -3.54
CA GLU A 20 29.76 -7.31 -2.55
C GLU A 20 28.38 -6.74 -2.87
N GLU A 21 27.54 -7.62 -3.31
CA GLU A 21 26.13 -7.37 -3.46
C GLU A 21 25.64 -6.79 -2.14
N ILE A 22 25.51 -5.48 -2.10
CA ILE A 22 24.58 -4.89 -1.19
C ILE A 22 23.26 -5.54 -1.60
N GLU A 23 22.79 -6.50 -0.84
CA GLU A 23 21.46 -7.05 -1.00
C GLU A 23 20.48 -5.90 -0.80
N THR A 24 20.33 -5.08 -1.84
CA THR A 24 19.19 -4.21 -1.96
C THR A 24 18.02 -5.15 -2.08
N MET A 25 17.30 -5.31 -0.97
CA MET A 25 16.07 -6.08 -1.00
C MET A 25 15.24 -5.63 -2.19
N PRO A 26 14.81 -6.54 -3.05
CA PRO A 26 14.06 -6.16 -4.23
C PRO A 26 12.80 -5.40 -3.80
N ASN A 27 12.61 -4.23 -4.38
CA ASN A 27 11.50 -3.35 -4.09
C ASN A 27 10.64 -3.15 -5.34
N GLY A 28 9.37 -2.94 -5.13
CA GLY A 28 8.43 -2.46 -6.12
C GLY A 28 7.70 -1.23 -5.61
N SER A 29 6.98 -0.56 -6.48
CA SER A 29 6.18 0.61 -6.11
C SER A 29 4.68 0.30 -6.12
N LEU A 30 3.93 0.99 -5.26
CA LEU A 30 2.50 0.83 -5.09
C LEU A 30 1.80 2.17 -5.21
N ASN A 31 0.75 2.19 -6.05
CA ASN A 31 -0.24 3.26 -6.13
C ASN A 31 -1.59 2.77 -5.63
N ILE A 32 -2.31 3.63 -4.95
CA ILE A 32 -3.63 3.31 -4.42
C ILE A 32 -4.68 4.23 -5.04
N VAL A 33 -5.74 3.64 -5.57
CA VAL A 33 -6.91 4.34 -6.11
C VAL A 33 -8.14 3.88 -5.35
N LEU A 34 -8.87 4.82 -4.76
CA LEU A 34 -10.14 4.53 -4.10
C LEU A 34 -11.30 4.82 -5.03
N THR A 35 -12.22 3.88 -5.12
CA THR A 35 -13.46 4.00 -5.89
C THR A 35 -14.67 3.83 -4.99
N ASP A 36 -15.80 4.38 -5.41
CA ASP A 36 -17.06 4.23 -4.71
C ASP A 36 -17.85 3.06 -5.33
N GLU A 37 -17.90 1.95 -4.61
CA GLU A 37 -18.70 0.79 -5.03
C GLU A 37 -20.21 0.95 -4.79
N ALA A 38 -20.59 1.83 -3.89
CA ALA A 38 -21.97 1.96 -3.48
C ALA A 38 -22.83 2.82 -4.43
N ALA A 39 -22.20 3.46 -5.41
CA ALA A 39 -22.89 4.35 -6.37
C ALA A 39 -23.91 3.64 -7.25
N VAL A 40 -23.93 2.30 -7.28
CA VAL A 40 -24.78 1.53 -8.21
C VAL A 40 -26.16 1.21 -7.63
N THR A 41 -26.35 1.23 -6.32
CA THR A 41 -27.57 0.64 -5.73
C THR A 41 -28.29 1.48 -4.68
N ARG A 42 -27.75 2.61 -4.24
CA ARG A 42 -28.39 3.46 -3.22
C ARG A 42 -28.15 4.94 -3.49
N THR A 43 -29.18 5.74 -3.28
CA THR A 43 -29.01 7.17 -3.06
C THR A 43 -28.17 7.41 -1.80
N LEU A 44 -26.87 7.40 -1.96
CA LEU A 44 -25.97 7.89 -0.92
C LEU A 44 -26.11 9.41 -0.85
N PRO A 45 -26.08 9.98 0.34
CA PRO A 45 -26.18 11.44 0.47
C PRO A 45 -25.07 12.19 -0.24
N GLU A 46 -23.91 11.59 -0.48
CA GLU A 46 -22.82 12.20 -1.23
C GLU A 46 -21.96 11.14 -1.91
N ALA A 47 -21.63 11.36 -3.18
CA ALA A 47 -20.56 10.63 -3.84
C ALA A 47 -19.22 10.95 -3.17
N LEU A 48 -18.31 9.97 -3.09
CA LEU A 48 -16.98 10.20 -2.55
C LEU A 48 -16.25 11.26 -3.38
N SER A 49 -16.10 12.46 -2.83
CA SER A 49 -15.29 13.52 -3.43
C SER A 49 -13.80 13.16 -3.33
N ASP A 50 -12.98 13.77 -4.19
CA ASP A 50 -11.54 13.56 -4.14
C ASP A 50 -10.94 14.02 -2.81
N GLU A 51 -11.48 15.09 -2.23
CA GLU A 51 -11.08 15.59 -0.91
C GLU A 51 -11.36 14.57 0.19
N LEU A 52 -12.52 13.94 0.14
CA LEU A 52 -12.91 12.92 1.10
C LEU A 52 -12.04 11.67 0.99
N ARG A 53 -11.73 11.24 -0.24
CA ARG A 53 -10.83 10.10 -0.49
C ARG A 53 -9.45 10.29 0.13
N GLN A 54 -8.93 11.51 0.08
CA GLN A 54 -7.62 11.83 0.66
C GLN A 54 -7.57 11.69 2.19
N GLN A 55 -8.72 11.74 2.84
CA GLN A 55 -8.84 11.59 4.31
C GLN A 55 -8.96 10.15 4.78
N PHE A 56 -9.17 9.20 3.86
CA PHE A 56 -9.22 7.78 4.22
C PHE A 56 -7.94 7.33 4.90
N THR A 57 -8.09 6.52 5.92
CA THR A 57 -6.97 5.81 6.52
C THR A 57 -6.66 4.57 5.68
N ILE A 58 -5.40 4.46 5.29
CA ILE A 58 -4.86 3.31 4.57
C ILE A 58 -4.04 2.48 5.54
N GLU A 59 -4.32 1.20 5.57
CA GLU A 59 -3.56 0.23 6.34
C GLU A 59 -3.05 -0.86 5.39
N LEU A 60 -1.73 -0.88 5.18
CA LEU A 60 -1.07 -1.85 4.33
C LEU A 60 -0.39 -2.89 5.21
N LEU A 61 -0.76 -4.14 5.00
CA LEU A 61 -0.28 -5.27 5.77
C LEU A 61 0.48 -6.22 4.86
N ARG A 62 1.62 -6.71 5.32
CA ARG A 62 2.43 -7.67 4.59
C ARG A 62 2.33 -9.06 5.20
N ASP A 63 2.17 -10.07 4.37
CA ASP A 63 2.32 -11.46 4.79
C ASP A 63 3.80 -11.83 4.80
N ARG A 64 4.31 -12.14 5.98
CA ARG A 64 5.66 -12.65 6.18
C ARG A 64 5.58 -14.07 6.70
N GLU A 65 5.62 -15.03 5.80
CA GLU A 65 5.62 -16.46 6.14
C GLU A 65 4.45 -16.87 7.07
N GLY A 66 3.25 -16.37 6.75
CA GLY A 66 2.04 -16.62 7.54
C GLY A 66 1.82 -15.65 8.70
N THR A 67 2.73 -14.72 8.93
CA THR A 67 2.57 -13.66 9.94
C THR A 67 2.24 -12.33 9.25
N ILE A 68 1.13 -11.72 9.63
CA ILE A 68 0.72 -10.43 9.11
C ILE A 68 1.39 -9.30 9.87
N VAL A 69 2.14 -8.48 9.16
CA VAL A 69 2.91 -7.37 9.72
C VAL A 69 2.44 -6.06 9.11
N PRO A 70 2.12 -5.03 9.92
CA PRO A 70 1.77 -3.72 9.38
C PRO A 70 3.01 -3.05 8.77
N GLU A 71 2.89 -2.59 7.53
CA GLU A 71 3.95 -1.88 6.80
C GLU A 71 3.66 -0.38 6.66
N TYR A 72 2.40 0.00 6.63
CA TYR A 72 1.97 1.39 6.58
C TYR A 72 0.60 1.56 7.22
N LYS A 73 0.42 2.65 7.95
CA LYS A 73 -0.87 3.11 8.44
C LYS A 73 -0.88 4.64 8.49
N GLY A 74 -1.78 5.25 7.77
CA GLY A 74 -1.91 6.69 7.71
C GLY A 74 -2.93 7.15 6.69
N ALA A 75 -3.10 8.46 6.53
CA ALA A 75 -4.02 9.01 5.55
C ALA A 75 -3.53 8.80 4.11
N LEU A 76 -4.46 8.62 3.18
CA LEU A 76 -4.13 8.46 1.76
C LEU A 76 -3.32 9.66 1.23
N LYS A 77 -3.65 10.87 1.65
CA LYS A 77 -2.91 12.09 1.27
C LYS A 77 -1.42 12.04 1.62
N ASP A 78 -1.06 11.31 2.67
CA ASP A 78 0.32 11.17 3.14
C ASP A 78 1.02 9.97 2.51
N PHE A 79 0.28 9.09 1.85
CA PHE A 79 0.83 7.90 1.19
C PHE A 79 1.71 8.27 0.00
N GLY A 80 1.27 9.21 -0.81
CA GLY A 80 1.96 9.67 -2.02
C GLY A 80 1.81 8.73 -3.21
N ASP A 81 2.45 9.11 -4.30
CA ASP A 81 2.46 8.33 -5.53
C ASP A 81 3.67 7.41 -5.59
N GLN A 82 3.50 6.23 -6.15
CA GLN A 82 4.58 5.26 -6.37
C GLN A 82 5.45 4.98 -5.13
N ARG A 83 4.81 4.82 -4.00
CA ARG A 83 5.53 4.50 -2.77
C ARG A 83 6.18 3.12 -2.85
N VAL A 84 7.42 3.03 -2.40
CA VAL A 84 8.27 1.84 -2.54
C VAL A 84 8.09 0.92 -1.32
N PHE A 85 7.87 -0.36 -1.60
CA PHE A 85 7.80 -1.42 -0.60
C PHE A 85 8.63 -2.63 -1.03
N LYS A 86 8.96 -3.48 -0.09
CA LYS A 86 9.64 -4.74 -0.35
C LYS A 86 8.76 -5.68 -1.16
N VAL A 87 9.36 -6.47 -2.01
CA VAL A 87 8.66 -7.53 -2.75
C VAL A 87 7.96 -8.49 -1.78
N GLY A 88 6.74 -8.85 -2.07
CA GLY A 88 5.96 -9.79 -1.28
C GLY A 88 4.48 -9.72 -1.55
N SER A 89 3.72 -10.41 -0.72
CA SER A 89 2.27 -10.42 -0.73
C SER A 89 1.73 -9.47 0.34
N TYR A 90 0.74 -8.67 -0.06
CA TYR A 90 0.17 -7.62 0.78
C TYR A 90 -1.35 -7.68 0.78
N GLN A 91 -1.94 -7.12 1.81
CA GLN A 91 -3.36 -6.80 1.86
C GLN A 91 -3.54 -5.34 2.25
N LEU A 92 -4.56 -4.72 1.72
CA LEU A 92 -4.84 -3.30 1.90
C LEU A 92 -6.23 -3.11 2.47
N LYS A 93 -6.33 -2.30 3.50
CA LYS A 93 -7.59 -1.83 4.07
C LYS A 93 -7.66 -0.31 3.91
N ALA A 94 -8.80 0.17 3.49
CA ALA A 94 -9.08 1.60 3.40
C ALA A 94 -10.40 1.89 4.13
N TYR A 95 -10.39 2.85 5.03
CA TYR A 95 -11.60 3.19 5.78
C TYR A 95 -11.64 4.65 6.15
N LEU A 96 -12.86 5.16 6.33
CA LEU A 96 -13.11 6.53 6.77
C LEU A 96 -14.24 6.53 7.79
N GLY A 97 -14.00 7.19 8.90
CA GLY A 97 -14.93 7.29 10.01
C GLY A 97 -14.68 6.26 11.09
N GLU A 98 -15.56 6.24 12.07
CA GLU A 98 -15.59 5.23 13.14
C GLU A 98 -16.66 4.19 12.79
N ASN A 99 -16.44 2.94 13.16
CA ASN A 99 -17.39 1.86 12.93
C ASN A 99 -18.27 1.60 14.17
N PRO A 100 -19.23 2.46 14.46
CA PRO A 100 -20.21 2.18 15.50
C PRO A 100 -21.19 1.10 15.00
N SER A 101 -21.72 0.31 15.90
CA SER A 101 -22.74 -0.68 15.57
C SER A 101 -24.02 -0.07 14.99
N LEU A 102 -24.28 1.18 15.31
CA LEU A 102 -25.36 2.00 14.77
C LEU A 102 -24.87 3.43 14.63
N ALA A 103 -24.99 4.01 13.45
CA ALA A 103 -24.66 5.41 13.19
C ALA A 103 -25.91 6.18 12.77
N LEU A 104 -26.09 7.34 13.36
CA LEU A 104 -27.07 8.33 12.92
C LEU A 104 -26.35 9.33 12.01
N ASP A 105 -26.64 9.30 10.71
CA ASP A 105 -26.10 10.20 9.69
C ASP A 105 -24.56 10.26 9.60
N ALA A 106 -23.87 9.24 10.10
CA ALA A 106 -22.41 9.15 10.06
C ALA A 106 -21.98 7.87 9.34
N PRO A 107 -21.75 7.90 8.02
CA PRO A 107 -21.33 6.72 7.28
C PRO A 107 -19.91 6.31 7.66
N TYR A 108 -19.71 5.01 7.83
CA TYR A 108 -18.41 4.39 7.90
C TYR A 108 -18.12 3.73 6.55
N TYR A 109 -17.11 4.22 5.88
CA TYR A 109 -16.66 3.67 4.60
C TYR A 109 -15.54 2.66 4.83
N TYR A 110 -15.61 1.55 4.13
CA TYR A 110 -14.63 0.49 4.21
C TYR A 110 -14.42 -0.20 2.86
N GLY A 111 -13.18 -0.47 2.54
CA GLY A 111 -12.79 -1.30 1.40
C GLY A 111 -11.55 -2.11 1.75
N GLU A 112 -11.43 -3.27 1.11
CA GLU A 112 -10.32 -4.20 1.34
C GLU A 112 -9.94 -4.87 0.02
N VAL A 113 -8.62 -5.05 -0.18
CA VAL A 113 -8.06 -5.84 -1.26
C VAL A 113 -7.03 -6.78 -0.69
N GLN A 114 -7.13 -8.06 -1.03
CA GLN A 114 -6.20 -9.10 -0.63
C GLN A 114 -5.35 -9.56 -1.81
N ASP A 115 -4.31 -10.34 -1.53
CA ASP A 115 -3.45 -10.95 -2.53
C ASP A 115 -2.79 -9.93 -3.49
N ILE A 116 -2.32 -8.81 -2.94
CA ILE A 116 -1.57 -7.82 -3.69
C ILE A 116 -0.12 -8.28 -3.81
N ALA A 117 0.33 -8.53 -5.04
CA ALA A 117 1.71 -8.89 -5.30
C ALA A 117 2.52 -7.63 -5.65
N ILE A 118 3.50 -7.30 -4.81
CA ILE A 118 4.52 -6.30 -5.15
C ILE A 118 5.72 -7.02 -5.70
N GLU A 119 6.07 -6.71 -6.95
CA GLU A 119 7.15 -7.35 -7.70
C GLU A 119 8.32 -6.40 -7.94
N LYS A 120 9.51 -6.97 -8.04
CA LYS A 120 10.75 -6.22 -8.23
C LYS A 120 10.71 -5.33 -9.47
N GLY A 121 10.97 -4.03 -9.27
CA GLY A 121 11.07 -3.06 -10.36
C GLY A 121 9.75 -2.73 -11.05
N LYS A 122 8.62 -3.21 -10.55
CA LYS A 122 7.31 -2.96 -11.13
C LYS A 122 6.52 -1.95 -10.32
N ALA A 123 5.72 -1.15 -11.03
CA ALA A 123 4.71 -0.28 -10.44
C ALA A 123 3.36 -1.02 -10.44
N THR A 124 2.78 -1.19 -9.27
CA THR A 124 1.49 -1.83 -9.08
C THR A 124 0.46 -0.79 -8.69
N THR A 125 -0.67 -0.75 -9.37
CA THR A 125 -1.81 0.09 -9.00
C THR A 125 -2.91 -0.79 -8.44
N VAL A 126 -3.34 -0.50 -7.21
CA VAL A 126 -4.43 -1.20 -6.53
C VAL A 126 -5.64 -0.30 -6.47
N THR A 127 -6.75 -0.78 -7.01
CA THR A 127 -8.04 -0.11 -6.92
C THR A 127 -8.85 -0.73 -5.80
N VAL A 128 -9.24 0.09 -4.81
CA VAL A 128 -10.02 -0.35 -3.66
C VAL A 128 -11.44 0.20 -3.79
N GLY A 129 -12.39 -0.70 -3.89
CA GLY A 129 -13.81 -0.33 -3.83
C GLY A 129 -14.24 -0.09 -2.39
N CYS A 130 -14.63 1.13 -2.07
CA CYS A 130 -15.09 1.52 -0.75
C CYS A 130 -16.60 1.64 -0.72
N LYS A 131 -17.22 1.06 0.29
CA LYS A 131 -18.67 1.08 0.49
C LYS A 131 -18.99 1.49 1.93
N VAL A 132 -20.22 1.94 2.14
CA VAL A 132 -20.73 2.16 3.49
C VAL A 132 -20.90 0.81 4.17
N ALA A 133 -20.17 0.58 5.24
CA ALA A 133 -20.07 -0.71 5.92
C ALA A 133 -20.90 -0.78 7.21
N ASN A 134 -21.42 0.35 7.67
CA ASN A 134 -22.28 0.40 8.86
C ASN A 134 -23.76 0.59 8.51
N ALA A 135 -24.63 0.28 9.45
CA ALA A 135 -26.04 0.57 9.32
C ALA A 135 -26.28 2.07 9.52
N LEU A 136 -26.91 2.73 8.55
CA LEU A 136 -27.34 4.11 8.65
C LEU A 136 -28.83 4.13 9.03
N ALA A 137 -29.17 4.80 10.13
CA ALA A 137 -30.53 5.06 10.52
C ALA A 137 -30.85 6.54 10.27
N THR A 138 -31.78 6.83 9.40
CA THR A 138 -32.31 8.17 9.20
C THR A 138 -33.67 8.28 9.88
N LEU A 139 -33.76 9.12 10.89
CA LEU A 139 -35.03 9.45 11.52
C LEU A 139 -35.75 10.49 10.66
N LYS A 140 -36.81 10.07 10.00
CA LYS A 140 -37.77 11.01 9.43
C LYS A 140 -38.77 11.40 10.53
N LEU A 141 -38.62 12.60 10.96
CA LEU A 141 -39.62 13.25 11.83
C LEU A 141 -40.77 13.82 10.98
#